data_944dd63ce8abeae24ce37660ddd10631
#
_entry.id   944dd63ce8abeae24ce37660ddd10631
#
_cell.length_a   1.000
_cell.length_b   1.000
_cell.length_c   1.000
_cell.angle_alpha   90.00
_cell.angle_beta   90.00
_cell.angle_gamma   90.00
#
_symmetry.space_group_name_H-M   'P 1'
#
loop_
_entity.id
_entity.type
_entity.pdbx_description
1 polymer ?
#
loop_
_entity_poly.entity_id
_entity_poly.type
_entity_poly.pdbx_seq_one_letter_code
_entity_poly.pdbx_strand_id
1 'polypeptide(L)'
;MPKLEPYDKRADYSYCLGLYPCHALLDSRPGAVQRLLLHPDGLGSEGVEKLRGRCAELGVREEMAERVLKRESKKDNCFAALVFEKYQLALDPEADHAVFCQISDGGNLGTACRAAVGFGYRNLAVVRPCVDVFDPHVLRASMGAFFRLNA
;
A
#
# COMPACT_ATOMS: atom_id res chain seq x y z
N MET A 1 18.70 -11.99 -1.19
CA MET A 1 17.37 -11.46 -1.51
C MET A 1 17.41 -10.70 -2.83
N PRO A 2 16.37 -10.78 -3.63
CA PRO A 2 16.32 -10.02 -4.87
C PRO A 2 16.44 -8.52 -4.60
N LYS A 3 17.13 -7.83 -5.49
CA LYS A 3 17.26 -6.37 -5.42
C LYS A 3 15.90 -5.72 -5.64
N LEU A 4 15.58 -4.71 -4.82
CA LEU A 4 14.36 -3.92 -4.98
C LEU A 4 14.58 -2.82 -6.00
N GLU A 5 13.82 -2.88 -7.08
CA GLU A 5 13.86 -1.90 -8.16
C GLU A 5 12.84 -0.77 -7.91
N PRO A 6 13.02 0.41 -8.57
CA PRO A 6 11.98 1.43 -8.56
C PRO A 6 10.64 0.85 -8.99
N TYR A 7 9.56 1.36 -8.39
CA TYR A 7 8.23 0.85 -8.70
C TYR A 7 7.94 0.91 -10.21
N ASP A 8 7.45 -0.20 -10.74
CA ASP A 8 6.99 -0.33 -12.13
C ASP A 8 5.62 -1.01 -12.12
N LYS A 9 4.66 -0.41 -12.83
CA LYS A 9 3.30 -0.97 -12.91
C LYS A 9 3.25 -2.39 -13.48
N ARG A 10 4.29 -2.81 -14.20
CA ARG A 10 4.40 -4.17 -14.77
C ARG A 10 4.97 -5.19 -13.79
N ALA A 11 5.57 -4.74 -12.69
CA ALA A 11 6.09 -5.63 -11.67
C ALA A 11 4.94 -6.31 -10.91
N ASP A 12 5.22 -7.48 -10.36
CA ASP A 12 4.26 -8.25 -9.57
C ASP A 12 4.19 -7.83 -8.10
N TYR A 13 4.98 -6.83 -7.70
CA TYR A 13 5.02 -6.31 -6.34
C TYR A 13 4.91 -4.79 -6.31
N SER A 14 4.58 -4.26 -5.14
CA SER A 14 4.56 -2.82 -4.89
C SER A 14 5.05 -2.49 -3.48
N TYR A 15 5.08 -1.20 -3.18
CA TYR A 15 5.53 -0.66 -1.90
C TYR A 15 4.36 0.01 -1.19
N CYS A 16 4.13 -0.39 0.05
CA CYS A 16 3.17 0.24 0.94
C CYS A 16 3.94 1.17 1.89
N LEU A 17 3.81 2.47 1.69
CA LEU A 17 4.62 3.48 2.38
C LEU A 17 3.89 4.06 3.59
N GLY A 18 4.60 4.14 4.72
CA GLY A 18 4.12 4.77 5.94
C GLY A 18 3.45 3.81 6.91
N LEU A 19 3.43 4.19 8.19
CA LEU A 19 2.97 3.30 9.26
C LEU A 19 1.49 2.94 9.14
N TYR A 20 0.63 3.93 8.94
CA TYR A 20 -0.81 3.69 8.89
C TYR A 20 -1.21 2.77 7.72
N PRO A 21 -0.76 3.02 6.48
CA PRO A 21 -1.04 2.08 5.38
C PRO A 21 -0.44 0.69 5.61
N CYS A 22 0.73 0.59 6.22
CA CYS A 22 1.34 -0.71 6.53
C CYS A 22 0.47 -1.53 7.48
N HIS A 23 -0.04 -0.92 8.55
CA HIS A 23 -0.96 -1.60 9.47
C HIS A 23 -2.25 -2.03 8.77
N ALA A 24 -2.79 -1.17 7.90
CA ALA A 24 -3.98 -1.51 7.12
C ALA A 24 -3.74 -2.71 6.19
N LEU A 25 -2.57 -2.78 5.55
CA LEU A 25 -2.21 -3.92 4.71
C LEU A 25 -2.11 -5.21 5.54
N LEU A 26 -1.47 -5.16 6.70
CA LEU A 26 -1.38 -6.32 7.60
C LEU A 26 -2.76 -6.78 8.10
N ASP A 27 -3.67 -5.84 8.35
CA ASP A 27 -5.04 -6.17 8.77
C ASP A 27 -5.83 -6.87 7.66
N SER A 28 -5.61 -6.47 6.42
CA SER A 28 -6.42 -6.92 5.28
C SER A 28 -5.78 -8.06 4.49
N ARG A 29 -4.47 -8.01 4.28
CA ARG A 29 -3.74 -8.91 3.37
C ARG A 29 -2.38 -9.34 3.93
N PRO A 30 -2.32 -9.91 5.14
CA PRO A 30 -1.02 -10.27 5.74
C PRO A 30 -0.22 -11.26 4.89
N GLY A 31 -0.89 -12.17 4.18
CA GLY A 31 -0.24 -13.16 3.34
C GLY A 31 0.43 -12.60 2.09
N ALA A 32 0.12 -11.37 1.68
CA ALA A 32 0.74 -10.73 0.54
C ALA A 32 2.08 -10.06 0.90
N VAL A 33 2.34 -9.83 2.18
CA VAL A 33 3.53 -9.10 2.65
C VAL A 33 4.77 -9.96 2.53
N GLN A 34 5.81 -9.41 1.88
CA GLN A 34 7.06 -10.09 1.62
C GLN A 34 8.20 -9.61 2.50
N ARG A 35 8.32 -8.29 2.70
CA ARG A 35 9.48 -7.69 3.39
C ARG A 35 9.05 -6.42 4.12
N LEU A 36 9.68 -6.16 5.26
CA LEU A 36 9.59 -4.88 5.98
C LEU A 36 10.87 -4.07 5.73
N LEU A 37 10.70 -2.86 5.23
CA LEU A 37 11.78 -1.91 5.00
C LEU A 37 11.79 -0.87 6.11
N LEU A 38 12.95 -0.62 6.70
CA LEU A 38 13.12 0.30 7.82
C LEU A 38 14.16 1.37 7.52
N HIS A 39 13.91 2.57 8.05
CA HIS A 39 14.88 3.65 8.08
C HIS A 39 15.53 3.71 9.48
N PRO A 40 16.86 3.90 9.58
CA PRO A 40 17.52 3.97 10.88
C PRO A 40 16.92 5.01 11.84
N ASP A 41 16.50 6.16 11.32
CA ASP A 41 15.94 7.25 12.13
C ASP A 41 14.57 6.93 12.72
N GLY A 42 13.91 5.89 12.24
CA GLY A 42 12.61 5.45 12.77
C GLY A 42 12.73 4.43 13.90
N LEU A 43 13.89 3.84 14.08
CA LEU A 43 14.09 2.82 15.10
C LEU A 43 13.90 3.41 16.51
N GLY A 44 13.19 2.67 17.36
CA GLY A 44 12.89 3.09 18.72
C GLY A 44 11.62 3.92 18.86
N SER A 45 11.03 4.39 17.76
CA SER A 45 9.72 5.05 17.82
C SER A 45 8.63 4.01 18.07
N GLU A 46 7.59 4.40 18.83
CA GLU A 46 6.49 3.49 19.19
C GLU A 46 5.82 2.87 17.96
N GLY A 47 5.52 3.69 16.95
CA GLY A 47 4.85 3.23 15.75
C GLY A 47 5.66 2.23 14.94
N VAL A 48 6.95 2.49 14.76
CA VAL A 48 7.85 1.59 14.03
C VAL A 48 8.04 0.29 14.80
N GLU A 49 8.26 0.36 16.12
CA GLU A 49 8.45 -0.85 16.92
C GLU A 49 7.20 -1.73 16.98
N LYS A 50 6.01 -1.13 16.99
CA LYS A 50 4.75 -1.88 16.89
C LYS A 50 4.64 -2.60 15.55
N LEU A 51 4.99 -1.93 14.45
CA LEU A 51 4.99 -2.55 13.12
C LEU A 51 6.00 -3.70 13.04
N ARG A 52 7.20 -3.50 13.58
CA ARG A 52 8.22 -4.57 13.64
C ARG A 52 7.72 -5.79 14.38
N GLY A 53 7.07 -5.58 15.53
CA GLY A 53 6.49 -6.69 16.31
C GLY A 53 5.44 -7.48 15.53
N ARG A 54 4.55 -6.79 14.85
CA ARG A 54 3.53 -7.46 14.01
C ARG A 54 4.15 -8.25 12.87
N CYS A 55 5.14 -7.68 12.21
CA CYS A 55 5.86 -8.37 11.13
C CYS A 55 6.63 -9.60 11.63
N ALA A 56 7.25 -9.49 12.80
CA ALA A 56 7.97 -10.61 13.41
C ALA A 56 7.03 -11.79 13.71
N GLU A 57 5.84 -11.52 14.23
CA GLU A 57 4.82 -12.55 14.49
C GLU A 57 4.38 -13.27 13.22
N LEU A 58 4.40 -12.58 12.07
CA LEU A 58 4.03 -13.13 10.78
C LEU A 58 5.21 -13.77 10.04
N GLY A 59 6.41 -13.74 10.62
CA GLY A 59 7.60 -14.25 9.95
C GLY A 59 8.11 -13.37 8.79
N VAL A 60 7.70 -12.11 8.75
CA VAL A 60 8.14 -11.16 7.73
C VAL A 60 9.54 -10.65 8.06
N ARG A 61 10.46 -10.77 7.13
CA ARG A 61 11.85 -10.34 7.31
C ARG A 61 11.96 -8.83 7.20
N GLU A 62 12.79 -8.24 8.10
CA GLU A 62 13.07 -6.81 8.06
C GLU A 62 14.48 -6.54 7.52
N GLU A 63 14.63 -5.37 6.89
CA GLU A 63 15.93 -4.89 6.43
C GLU A 63 15.99 -3.37 6.48
N MET A 64 17.20 -2.85 6.69
CA MET A 64 17.45 -1.42 6.55
C MET A 64 17.50 -1.06 5.07
N ALA A 65 16.67 -0.10 4.65
CA ALA A 65 16.49 0.23 3.24
C ALA A 65 16.25 1.74 3.04
N GLU A 66 17.10 2.56 3.64
CA GLU A 66 16.98 4.02 3.59
C GLU A 66 16.85 4.57 2.17
N ARG A 67 17.69 4.07 1.25
CA ARG A 67 17.67 4.54 -0.14
C ARG A 67 16.36 4.19 -0.86
N VAL A 68 15.84 2.99 -0.63
CA VAL A 68 14.57 2.54 -1.22
C VAL A 68 13.43 3.40 -0.68
N LEU A 69 13.39 3.64 0.63
CA LEU A 69 12.35 4.45 1.26
C LEU A 69 12.36 5.88 0.70
N LYS A 70 13.52 6.49 0.58
CA LYS A 70 13.66 7.83 0.02
C LYS A 70 13.23 7.88 -1.44
N ARG A 71 13.65 6.90 -2.24
CA ARG A 71 13.33 6.79 -3.65
C ARG A 71 11.82 6.66 -3.89
N GLU A 72 11.15 5.74 -3.17
CA GLU A 72 9.73 5.46 -3.38
C GLU A 72 8.82 6.52 -2.76
N SER A 73 9.17 7.03 -1.58
CA SER A 73 8.35 8.06 -0.92
C SER A 73 8.50 9.46 -1.54
N LYS A 74 9.63 9.71 -2.19
CA LYS A 74 10.02 11.02 -2.72
C LYS A 74 10.06 12.11 -1.64
N LYS A 75 10.14 11.70 -0.37
CA LYS A 75 10.20 12.58 0.80
C LYS A 75 11.14 11.95 1.83
N ASP A 76 11.62 12.75 2.76
CA ASP A 76 12.55 12.28 3.81
C ASP A 76 11.83 11.83 5.09
N ASN A 77 10.51 11.74 5.09
CA ASN A 77 9.70 11.45 6.27
C ASN A 77 9.06 10.05 6.29
N CYS A 78 9.51 9.15 5.43
CA CYS A 78 9.01 7.78 5.41
C CYS A 78 10.03 6.87 6.11
N PHE A 79 9.68 6.33 7.27
CA PHE A 79 10.58 5.53 8.09
C PHE A 79 10.32 4.03 8.04
N ALA A 80 9.20 3.63 7.43
CA ALA A 80 8.87 2.23 7.25
C ALA A 80 8.01 2.03 6.01
N ALA A 81 8.18 0.87 5.39
CA ALA A 81 7.35 0.43 4.27
C ALA A 81 7.27 -1.09 4.24
N LEU A 82 6.22 -1.61 3.62
CA LEU A 82 6.10 -3.03 3.32
C LEU A 82 6.21 -3.24 1.81
N VAL A 83 6.98 -4.25 1.43
CA VAL A 83 6.96 -4.80 0.07
C VAL A 83 5.93 -5.91 0.06
N PHE A 84 5.01 -5.87 -0.87
CA PHE A 84 3.93 -6.86 -0.96
C PHE A 84 3.68 -7.30 -2.40
N GLU A 85 3.22 -8.53 -2.55
CA GLU A 85 2.79 -9.07 -3.83
C GLU A 85 1.46 -8.45 -4.24
N LYS A 86 1.36 -7.99 -5.48
CA LYS A 86 0.09 -7.52 -6.05
C LYS A 86 -0.90 -8.68 -6.13
N TYR A 87 -2.16 -8.36 -6.00
CA TYR A 87 -3.23 -9.33 -6.03
C TYR A 87 -4.34 -8.84 -6.96
N GLN A 88 -5.18 -9.76 -7.38
CA GLN A 88 -6.37 -9.46 -8.17
C GLN A 88 -7.58 -10.03 -7.47
N LEU A 89 -8.62 -9.21 -7.37
CA LEU A 89 -9.87 -9.60 -6.73
C LEU A 89 -11.00 -9.48 -7.75
N ALA A 90 -11.92 -10.42 -7.67
CA ALA A 90 -13.15 -10.33 -8.42
C ALA A 90 -14.10 -9.32 -7.77
N LEU A 91 -14.77 -8.50 -8.56
CA LEU A 91 -15.83 -7.65 -8.08
C LEU A 91 -17.04 -8.52 -7.72
N ASP A 92 -17.70 -8.20 -6.62
CA ASP A 92 -18.94 -8.87 -6.23
C ASP A 92 -20.11 -8.27 -7.03
N PRO A 93 -20.73 -9.03 -7.94
CA PRO A 93 -21.80 -8.50 -8.78
C PRO A 93 -23.07 -8.13 -8.01
N GLU A 94 -23.22 -8.62 -6.78
CA GLU A 94 -24.40 -8.36 -5.95
C GLU A 94 -24.25 -7.13 -5.05
N ALA A 95 -23.07 -6.50 -5.05
CA ALA A 95 -22.79 -5.34 -4.21
C ALA A 95 -22.71 -4.06 -5.03
N ASP A 96 -22.97 -2.93 -4.38
CA ASP A 96 -22.81 -1.62 -5.00
C ASP A 96 -21.34 -1.34 -5.31
N HIS A 97 -21.10 -0.65 -6.42
CA HIS A 97 -19.77 -0.31 -6.90
C HIS A 97 -19.56 1.20 -6.89
N ALA A 98 -18.39 1.64 -6.46
CA ALA A 98 -17.88 2.96 -6.79
C ALA A 98 -17.08 2.84 -8.09
N VAL A 99 -17.42 3.64 -9.10
CA VAL A 99 -16.78 3.58 -10.42
C VAL A 99 -16.08 4.91 -10.69
N PHE A 100 -14.77 4.85 -10.93
CA PHE A 100 -13.97 6.03 -11.23
C PHE A 100 -13.41 5.94 -12.66
N CYS A 101 -13.59 7.03 -13.41
CA CYS A 101 -13.20 7.10 -14.81
C CYS A 101 -12.08 8.12 -15.01
N GLN A 102 -11.06 7.71 -15.75
CA GLN A 102 -10.04 8.62 -16.27
C GLN A 102 -9.32 9.46 -15.21
N ILE A 103 -9.08 8.91 -14.02
CA ILE A 103 -8.31 9.61 -12.98
C ILE A 103 -6.82 9.45 -13.30
N SER A 104 -6.13 10.57 -13.50
CA SER A 104 -4.69 10.59 -13.80
C SER A 104 -3.80 10.89 -12.59
N ASP A 105 -4.36 11.53 -11.56
CA ASP A 105 -3.63 11.90 -10.35
C ASP A 105 -3.78 10.83 -9.28
N GLY A 106 -2.64 10.29 -8.81
CA GLY A 106 -2.63 9.23 -7.81
C GLY A 106 -3.19 9.67 -6.45
N GLY A 107 -2.96 10.93 -6.07
CA GLY A 107 -3.52 11.50 -4.85
C GLY A 107 -5.04 11.55 -4.89
N ASN A 108 -5.61 11.92 -6.03
CA ASN A 108 -7.05 11.96 -6.22
C ASN A 108 -7.65 10.55 -6.17
N LEU A 109 -7.02 9.57 -6.81
CA LEU A 109 -7.52 8.18 -6.75
C LEU A 109 -7.44 7.64 -5.31
N GLY A 110 -6.35 7.86 -4.61
CA GLY A 110 -6.21 7.44 -3.21
C GLY A 110 -7.27 8.06 -2.31
N THR A 111 -7.51 9.36 -2.45
CA THR A 111 -8.56 10.08 -1.71
C THR A 111 -9.95 9.53 -2.04
N ALA A 112 -10.21 9.21 -3.31
CA ALA A 112 -11.46 8.59 -3.74
C ALA A 112 -11.66 7.21 -3.10
N CYS A 113 -10.60 6.41 -2.98
CA CYS A 113 -10.65 5.12 -2.27
C CYS A 113 -11.04 5.31 -0.79
N ARG A 114 -10.46 6.30 -0.12
CA ARG A 114 -10.83 6.61 1.29
C ARG A 114 -12.30 6.98 1.41
N ALA A 115 -12.79 7.84 0.52
CA ALA A 115 -14.18 8.25 0.51
C ALA A 115 -15.11 7.06 0.26
N ALA A 116 -14.79 6.20 -0.72
CA ALA A 116 -15.57 5.01 -1.03
C ALA A 116 -15.71 4.10 0.20
N VAL A 117 -14.61 3.79 0.86
CA VAL A 117 -14.63 2.95 2.08
C VAL A 117 -15.42 3.65 3.19
N GLY A 118 -15.24 4.96 3.36
CA GLY A 118 -15.96 5.73 4.38
C GLY A 118 -17.47 5.74 4.18
N PHE A 119 -17.93 5.68 2.94
CA PHE A 119 -19.35 5.58 2.60
C PHE A 119 -19.88 4.13 2.52
N GLY A 120 -19.04 3.16 2.86
CA GLY A 120 -19.46 1.76 2.94
C GLY A 120 -19.36 0.95 1.65
N TYR A 121 -18.77 1.51 0.59
CA TYR A 121 -18.54 0.76 -0.64
C TYR A 121 -17.46 -0.29 -0.42
N ARG A 122 -17.66 -1.48 -0.99
CA ARG A 122 -16.71 -2.58 -0.95
C ARG A 122 -16.08 -2.87 -2.30
N ASN A 123 -16.71 -2.46 -3.38
CA ASN A 123 -16.21 -2.66 -4.74
C ASN A 123 -15.80 -1.34 -5.35
N LEU A 124 -14.61 -1.34 -5.96
CA LEU A 124 -14.07 -0.23 -6.72
C LEU A 124 -13.79 -0.72 -8.14
N ALA A 125 -14.40 -0.09 -9.11
CA ALA A 125 -14.08 -0.30 -10.51
C ALA A 125 -13.42 0.94 -11.08
N VAL A 126 -12.31 0.77 -11.78
CA VAL A 126 -11.64 1.86 -12.47
C VAL A 126 -11.75 1.66 -13.97
N VAL A 127 -12.11 2.70 -14.67
CA VAL A 127 -12.21 2.70 -16.13
C VAL A 127 -10.95 3.33 -16.70
N ARG A 128 -10.26 2.58 -17.54
CA ARG A 128 -9.01 3.05 -18.17
C ARG A 128 -9.29 4.07 -19.28
N PRO A 129 -8.38 5.01 -19.52
CA PRO A 129 -7.08 5.17 -18.85
C PRO A 129 -7.25 5.69 -17.41
N CYS A 130 -6.45 5.15 -16.50
CA CYS A 130 -6.45 5.53 -15.10
C CYS A 130 -5.05 5.29 -14.53
N VAL A 131 -4.66 6.08 -13.51
CA VAL A 131 -3.44 5.82 -12.78
C VAL A 131 -3.51 4.41 -12.15
N ASP A 132 -2.37 3.75 -12.06
CA ASP A 132 -2.27 2.39 -11.52
C ASP A 132 -2.69 2.37 -10.04
N VAL A 133 -3.66 1.51 -9.68
CA VAL A 133 -4.17 1.40 -8.31
C VAL A 133 -3.13 0.90 -7.32
N PHE A 134 -2.10 0.19 -7.78
CA PHE A 134 -0.99 -0.29 -6.94
C PHE A 134 0.18 0.68 -6.87
N ASP A 135 0.10 1.85 -7.51
CA ASP A 135 1.13 2.86 -7.38
C ASP A 135 1.32 3.24 -5.90
N PRO A 136 2.56 3.25 -5.38
CA PRO A 136 2.81 3.58 -3.97
C PRO A 136 2.20 4.92 -3.54
N HIS A 137 2.14 5.90 -4.43
CA HIS A 137 1.53 7.19 -4.13
C HIS A 137 0.01 7.07 -3.95
N VAL A 138 -0.67 6.27 -4.77
CA VAL A 138 -2.12 5.99 -4.62
C VAL A 138 -2.38 5.31 -3.29
N LEU A 139 -1.63 4.27 -2.97
CA LEU A 139 -1.79 3.51 -1.73
C LEU A 139 -1.58 4.39 -0.50
N ARG A 140 -0.56 5.25 -0.52
CA ARG A 140 -0.27 6.18 0.56
C ARG A 140 -1.38 7.22 0.71
N ALA A 141 -1.86 7.80 -0.39
CA ALA A 141 -2.94 8.78 -0.38
C ALA A 141 -4.27 8.16 0.09
N SER A 142 -4.47 6.88 -0.13
CA SER A 142 -5.64 6.15 0.38
C SER A 142 -5.56 5.88 1.88
N MET A 143 -4.40 6.08 2.50
CA MET A 143 -4.12 5.72 3.89
C MET A 143 -4.44 4.24 4.19
N GLY A 144 -4.23 3.37 3.20
CA GLY A 144 -4.51 1.95 3.31
C GLY A 144 -5.97 1.55 3.05
N ALA A 145 -6.86 2.48 2.78
CA ALA A 145 -8.26 2.16 2.50
C ALA A 145 -8.41 1.26 1.26
N PHE A 146 -7.51 1.40 0.28
CA PHE A 146 -7.51 0.55 -0.91
C PHE A 146 -7.50 -0.95 -0.56
N PHE A 147 -6.79 -1.34 0.49
CA PHE A 147 -6.68 -2.76 0.88
C PHE A 147 -7.99 -3.37 1.39
N ARG A 148 -8.99 -2.55 1.68
CA ARG A 148 -10.33 -2.98 2.09
C ARG A 148 -11.31 -3.12 0.94
N LEU A 149 -10.88 -2.74 -0.27
CA LEU A 149 -11.72 -2.76 -1.47
C LEU A 149 -11.43 -3.99 -2.33
N ASN A 150 -12.47 -4.51 -2.96
CA ASN A 150 -12.36 -5.39 -4.12
C ASN A 150 -12.19 -4.49 -5.34
N ALA A 151 -11.11 -4.67 -6.07
CA ALA A 151 -10.80 -3.81 -7.21
C ALA A 151 -10.29 -4.62 -8.41
#